data_448966cd523dd140ede3efac3a5c798a
#
_entry.id   448966cd523dd140ede3efac3a5c798a
#
_cell.length_a   1.000
_cell.length_b   1.000
_cell.length_c   1.000
_cell.angle_alpha   90.00
_cell.angle_beta   90.00
_cell.angle_gamma   90.00
#
_symmetry.space_group_name_H-M   'P 1'
#
loop_
_entity.id
_entity.type
_entity.pdbx_description
1 polymer ?
#
loop_
_entity_poly.entity_id
_entity_poly.type
_entity_poly.pdbx_seq_one_letter_code
_entity_poly.pdbx_strand_id
1 'polypeptide(L)'
;MNQEEIKNLNRPITSMEIETIIKNLPTNKSLGSDSITGKFYQKFREELTPIPLKPFQKIAEEGKFPNSFYEATITLIPKPKMPQKKENYKPMSLMNIEAKILNKILVNRIQQHIKKIIHHDQVSFIPGMQGFFNIYKSIYVIHHINKLKDKNQ
;
A
#
# COMPACT_ATOMS: atom_id res chain seq x y z
N MET A 1 18.92 7.40 4.06
CA MET A 1 19.18 6.13 3.37
C MET A 1 20.62 6.15 2.86
N ASN A 2 21.36 5.05 3.03
CA ASN A 2 22.70 4.91 2.45
C ASN A 2 22.62 4.40 1.00
N GLN A 3 23.75 4.41 0.26
CA GLN A 3 23.78 4.00 -1.14
C GLN A 3 23.40 2.53 -1.36
N GLU A 4 23.72 1.65 -0.42
CA GLU A 4 23.38 0.24 -0.47
C GLU A 4 21.88 0.01 -0.33
N GLU A 5 21.21 0.74 0.55
CA GLU A 5 19.74 0.72 0.70
C GLU A 5 19.04 1.19 -0.58
N ILE A 6 19.54 2.24 -1.22
CA ILE A 6 19.04 2.74 -2.50
C ILE A 6 19.21 1.68 -3.60
N LYS A 7 20.39 1.02 -3.66
CA LYS A 7 20.64 -0.08 -4.61
C LYS A 7 19.68 -1.25 -4.39
N ASN A 8 19.39 -1.60 -3.14
CA ASN A 8 18.44 -2.67 -2.80
C ASN A 8 17.00 -2.32 -3.21
N LEU A 9 16.57 -1.06 -3.07
CA LEU A 9 15.26 -0.63 -3.54
C LEU A 9 15.13 -0.69 -5.07
N ASN A 10 16.20 -0.34 -5.79
CA ASN A 10 16.23 -0.25 -7.25
C ASN A 10 16.63 -1.56 -7.93
N ARG A 11 16.83 -2.64 -7.19
CA ARG A 11 17.18 -3.94 -7.78
C ARG A 11 16.08 -4.42 -8.75
N PRO A 12 16.44 -5.17 -9.81
CA PRO A 12 15.46 -5.74 -10.72
C PRO A 12 14.41 -6.58 -9.98
N ILE A 13 13.18 -6.57 -10.48
CA ILE A 13 12.10 -7.42 -9.96
C ILE A 13 12.39 -8.87 -10.39
N THR A 14 12.24 -9.79 -9.45
CA THR A 14 12.52 -11.21 -9.65
C THR A 14 11.25 -12.05 -9.73
N SER A 15 11.32 -13.20 -10.40
CA SER A 15 10.21 -14.17 -10.44
C SER A 15 9.81 -14.62 -9.02
N MET A 16 10.77 -14.76 -8.11
CA MET A 16 10.50 -15.16 -6.72
C MET A 16 9.67 -14.12 -5.97
N GLU A 17 9.90 -12.82 -6.19
CA GLU A 17 9.07 -11.76 -5.60
C GLU A 17 7.64 -11.83 -6.13
N ILE A 18 7.47 -11.99 -7.44
CA ILE A 18 6.16 -12.13 -8.08
C ILE A 18 5.43 -13.35 -7.53
N GLU A 19 6.08 -14.50 -7.49
CA GLU A 19 5.53 -15.76 -7.00
C GLU A 19 5.09 -15.65 -5.53
N THR A 20 5.91 -15.04 -4.70
CA THR A 20 5.60 -14.80 -3.28
C THR A 20 4.35 -13.95 -3.11
N ILE A 21 4.20 -12.91 -3.93
CA ILE A 21 3.00 -12.06 -3.89
C ILE A 21 1.78 -12.81 -4.38
N ILE A 22 1.89 -13.55 -5.50
CA ILE A 22 0.77 -14.35 -6.04
C ILE A 22 0.28 -15.36 -4.99
N LYS A 23 1.19 -16.06 -4.31
CA LYS A 23 0.87 -17.01 -3.25
C LYS A 23 0.04 -16.39 -2.12
N ASN A 24 0.31 -15.12 -1.80
CA ASN A 24 -0.34 -14.40 -0.72
C ASN A 24 -1.47 -13.46 -1.18
N LEU A 25 -1.92 -13.54 -2.44
CA LEU A 25 -3.04 -12.74 -2.93
C LEU A 25 -4.34 -13.11 -2.18
N PRO A 26 -5.16 -12.15 -1.81
CA PRO A 26 -6.47 -12.45 -1.24
C PRO A 26 -7.39 -13.08 -2.30
N THR A 27 -7.98 -14.23 -1.96
CA THR A 27 -8.82 -15.01 -2.89
C THR A 27 -10.24 -14.48 -3.01
N ASN A 28 -10.75 -13.79 -1.98
CA ASN A 28 -12.14 -13.33 -1.87
C ASN A 28 -12.27 -11.82 -2.08
N LYS A 29 -11.57 -11.28 -3.09
CA LYS A 29 -11.66 -9.85 -3.46
C LYS A 29 -12.32 -9.69 -4.80
N SER A 30 -13.04 -8.58 -4.96
CA SER A 30 -13.68 -8.19 -6.22
C SER A 30 -12.66 -8.05 -7.35
N LEU A 31 -13.12 -8.39 -8.55
CA LEU A 31 -12.36 -8.33 -9.80
C LEU A 31 -12.03 -6.87 -10.16
N GLY A 32 -10.91 -6.66 -10.81
CA GLY A 32 -10.61 -5.43 -11.53
C GLY A 32 -11.26 -5.43 -12.92
N SER A 33 -10.90 -4.47 -13.77
CA SER A 33 -11.34 -4.38 -15.16
C SER A 33 -10.88 -5.58 -16.01
N ASP A 34 -9.80 -6.26 -15.61
CA ASP A 34 -9.27 -7.47 -16.22
C ASP A 34 -10.12 -8.74 -15.97
N SER A 35 -11.10 -8.66 -15.08
CA SER A 35 -11.97 -9.78 -14.69
C SER A 35 -11.22 -11.03 -14.19
N ILE A 36 -9.96 -10.89 -13.75
CA ILE A 36 -9.12 -11.99 -13.26
C ILE A 36 -9.08 -12.00 -11.73
N THR A 37 -9.22 -13.19 -11.13
CA THR A 37 -9.21 -13.36 -9.67
C THR A 37 -7.81 -13.65 -9.12
N GLY A 38 -7.55 -13.29 -7.86
CA GLY A 38 -6.37 -13.76 -7.13
C GLY A 38 -6.31 -15.30 -7.05
N LYS A 39 -7.48 -15.95 -6.94
CA LYS A 39 -7.56 -17.42 -6.94
C LYS A 39 -7.10 -18.05 -8.26
N PHE A 40 -7.39 -17.42 -9.39
CA PHE A 40 -6.90 -17.85 -10.70
C PHE A 40 -5.38 -17.78 -10.77
N TYR A 41 -4.80 -16.64 -10.39
CA TYR A 41 -3.34 -16.48 -10.32
C TYR A 41 -2.66 -17.47 -9.37
N GLN A 42 -3.27 -17.78 -8.23
CA GLN A 42 -2.72 -18.77 -7.31
C GLN A 42 -2.75 -20.19 -7.88
N LYS A 43 -3.84 -20.54 -8.58
CA LYS A 43 -4.00 -21.88 -9.18
C LYS A 43 -2.99 -22.13 -10.30
N PHE A 44 -2.76 -21.12 -11.14
CA PHE A 44 -1.86 -21.19 -12.31
C PHE A 44 -0.56 -20.40 -12.06
N ARG A 45 -0.05 -20.45 -10.84
CA ARG A 45 1.08 -19.61 -10.39
C ARG A 45 2.32 -19.84 -11.24
N GLU A 46 2.69 -21.07 -11.51
CA GLU A 46 3.91 -21.43 -12.23
C GLU A 46 3.88 -20.91 -13.67
N GLU A 47 2.75 -21.04 -14.34
CA GLU A 47 2.54 -20.58 -15.70
C GLU A 47 2.43 -19.05 -15.81
N LEU A 48 1.81 -18.42 -14.82
CA LEU A 48 1.53 -16.99 -14.85
C LEU A 48 2.68 -16.13 -14.30
N THR A 49 3.57 -16.66 -13.46
CA THR A 49 4.69 -15.89 -12.90
C THR A 49 5.61 -15.25 -13.95
N PRO A 50 5.97 -15.92 -15.07
CA PRO A 50 6.83 -15.32 -16.10
C PRO A 50 6.17 -14.17 -16.88
N ILE A 51 4.84 -14.13 -16.96
CA ILE A 51 4.11 -13.18 -17.81
C ILE A 51 4.34 -11.73 -17.35
N PRO A 52 4.11 -11.34 -16.08
CA PRO A 52 4.32 -9.97 -15.63
C PRO A 52 5.80 -9.61 -15.44
N LEU A 53 6.72 -10.58 -15.42
CA LEU A 53 8.14 -10.33 -15.13
C LEU A 53 8.76 -9.34 -16.10
N LYS A 54 8.66 -9.60 -17.42
CA LYS A 54 9.21 -8.71 -18.46
C LYS A 54 8.59 -7.31 -18.43
N PRO A 55 7.25 -7.16 -18.41
CA PRO A 55 6.60 -5.87 -18.20
C PRO A 55 7.07 -5.13 -16.96
N PHE A 56 7.21 -5.81 -15.82
CA PHE A 56 7.64 -5.16 -14.57
C PHE A 56 9.09 -4.69 -14.63
N GLN A 57 9.97 -5.47 -15.25
CA GLN A 57 11.37 -5.05 -15.47
C GLN A 57 11.43 -3.83 -16.37
N LYS A 58 10.67 -3.82 -17.47
CA LYS A 58 10.58 -2.68 -18.39
C LYS A 58 10.05 -1.41 -17.69
N ILE A 59 9.03 -1.55 -16.84
CA ILE A 59 8.52 -0.45 -16.00
C ILE A 59 9.62 0.08 -15.07
N ALA A 60 10.41 -0.80 -14.46
CA ALA A 60 11.50 -0.40 -13.58
C ALA A 60 12.62 0.35 -14.33
N GLU A 61 12.90 -0.02 -15.57
CA GLU A 61 13.91 0.61 -16.41
C GLU A 61 13.44 1.96 -16.98
N GLU A 62 12.20 2.02 -17.50
CA GLU A 62 11.67 3.19 -18.20
C GLU A 62 10.99 4.21 -17.24
N GLY A 63 10.62 3.80 -16.04
CA GLY A 63 9.86 4.62 -15.09
C GLY A 63 8.43 4.96 -15.55
N LYS A 64 7.89 4.22 -16.53
CA LYS A 64 6.57 4.47 -17.12
C LYS A 64 5.67 3.26 -16.94
N PHE A 65 4.45 3.50 -16.44
CA PHE A 65 3.43 2.45 -16.34
C PHE A 65 2.61 2.34 -17.62
N PRO A 66 2.17 1.13 -18.00
CA PRO A 66 1.17 0.93 -19.06
C PRO A 66 -0.14 1.67 -18.71
N ASN A 67 -0.88 2.10 -19.72
CA ASN A 67 -2.16 2.79 -19.53
C ASN A 67 -3.15 1.96 -18.69
N SER A 68 -3.17 0.65 -18.86
CA SER A 68 -4.01 -0.27 -18.09
C SER A 68 -3.78 -0.23 -16.57
N PHE A 69 -2.62 0.26 -16.11
CA PHE A 69 -2.32 0.40 -14.67
C PHE A 69 -2.95 1.66 -14.05
N TYR A 70 -3.31 2.63 -14.90
CA TYR A 70 -4.04 3.85 -14.49
C TYR A 70 -5.55 3.66 -14.55
N GLU A 71 -6.03 2.57 -15.17
CA GLU A 71 -7.45 2.27 -15.28
C GLU A 71 -7.96 1.58 -14.02
N ALA A 72 -9.13 1.97 -13.57
CA ALA A 72 -9.82 1.34 -12.45
C ALA A 72 -11.33 1.42 -12.61
N THR A 73 -12.01 0.35 -12.25
CA THR A 73 -13.46 0.35 -12.13
C THR A 73 -13.86 0.89 -10.77
N ILE A 74 -14.69 1.93 -10.74
CA ILE A 74 -15.18 2.51 -9.48
C ILE A 74 -16.55 1.91 -9.16
N THR A 75 -16.63 1.20 -8.03
CA THR A 75 -17.87 0.64 -7.51
C THR A 75 -18.30 1.42 -6.27
N LEU A 76 -19.59 1.79 -6.22
CA LEU A 76 -20.17 2.49 -5.07
C LEU A 76 -20.77 1.48 -4.09
N ILE A 77 -20.27 1.47 -2.87
CA ILE A 77 -20.77 0.59 -1.80
C ILE A 77 -21.55 1.43 -0.79
N PRO A 78 -22.81 1.06 -0.46
CA PRO A 78 -23.59 1.77 0.54
C PRO A 78 -22.95 1.64 1.92
N LYS A 79 -22.93 2.71 2.70
CA LYS A 79 -22.51 2.67 4.10
C LYS A 79 -23.53 1.86 4.92
N PRO A 80 -23.09 0.99 5.84
CA PRO A 80 -24.01 0.21 6.68
C PRO A 80 -24.93 1.11 7.48
N LYS A 81 -26.20 0.71 7.61
CA LYS A 81 -27.22 1.39 8.43
C LYS A 81 -27.53 2.84 8.05
N MET A 82 -27.17 3.27 6.86
CA MET A 82 -27.46 4.62 6.36
C MET A 82 -28.53 4.59 5.27
N PRO A 83 -29.42 5.61 5.14
CA PRO A 83 -30.35 5.72 4.03
C PRO A 83 -29.60 5.73 2.70
N GLN A 84 -30.23 5.21 1.63
CA GLN A 84 -29.67 5.18 0.27
C GLN A 84 -29.69 6.57 -0.39
N LYS A 85 -28.95 7.52 0.20
CA LYS A 85 -28.69 8.84 -0.38
C LYS A 85 -27.32 8.84 -1.03
N LYS A 86 -27.08 9.70 -2.02
CA LYS A 86 -25.80 9.80 -2.76
C LYS A 86 -24.60 9.96 -1.83
N GLU A 87 -24.74 10.71 -0.74
CA GLU A 87 -23.68 10.99 0.24
C GLU A 87 -23.29 9.76 1.09
N ASN A 88 -24.15 8.73 1.08
CA ASN A 88 -23.98 7.54 1.90
C ASN A 88 -23.32 6.37 1.16
N TYR A 89 -22.77 6.61 -0.02
CA TYR A 89 -21.96 5.64 -0.74
C TYR A 89 -20.46 5.89 -0.51
N LYS A 90 -19.70 4.79 -0.43
CA LYS A 90 -18.25 4.81 -0.40
C LYS A 90 -17.74 4.35 -1.77
N PRO A 91 -17.00 5.18 -2.51
CA PRO A 91 -16.38 4.73 -3.75
C PRO A 91 -15.25 3.75 -3.44
N MET A 92 -15.20 2.67 -4.19
CA MET A 92 -14.14 1.66 -4.12
C MET A 92 -13.54 1.47 -5.51
N SER A 93 -12.25 1.66 -5.62
CA SER A 93 -11.50 1.48 -6.86
C SER A 93 -11.04 0.04 -6.99
N LEU A 94 -11.37 -0.58 -8.11
CA LEU A 94 -10.99 -1.95 -8.48
C LEU A 94 -9.96 -1.88 -9.60
N MET A 95 -8.70 -2.10 -9.27
CA MET A 95 -7.57 -2.08 -10.20
C MET A 95 -7.29 -3.50 -10.76
N ASN A 96 -6.59 -3.56 -11.89
CA ASN A 96 -6.07 -4.80 -12.46
C ASN A 96 -5.18 -5.54 -11.47
N ILE A 97 -5.18 -6.88 -11.57
CA ILE A 97 -4.43 -7.72 -10.63
C ILE A 97 -2.92 -7.55 -10.78
N GLU A 98 -2.41 -7.36 -12.00
CA GLU A 98 -0.99 -7.12 -12.24
C GLU A 98 -0.50 -5.82 -11.59
N ALA A 99 -1.30 -4.75 -11.67
CA ALA A 99 -1.01 -3.50 -10.97
C ALA A 99 -0.97 -3.71 -9.44
N LYS A 100 -1.86 -4.54 -8.89
CA LYS A 100 -1.85 -4.92 -7.46
C LYS A 100 -0.61 -5.71 -7.08
N ILE A 101 -0.16 -6.64 -7.94
CA ILE A 101 1.06 -7.44 -7.71
C ILE A 101 2.27 -6.51 -7.67
N LEU A 102 2.46 -5.65 -8.68
CA LEU A 102 3.56 -4.71 -8.74
C LEU A 102 3.59 -3.77 -7.53
N ASN A 103 2.45 -3.14 -7.23
CA ASN A 103 2.33 -2.27 -6.07
C ASN A 103 2.69 -2.98 -4.77
N LYS A 104 2.31 -4.25 -4.61
CA LYS A 104 2.65 -5.02 -3.41
C LYS A 104 4.14 -5.32 -3.30
N ILE A 105 4.82 -5.60 -4.42
CA ILE A 105 6.28 -5.75 -4.47
C ILE A 105 6.96 -4.45 -4.01
N LEU A 106 6.57 -3.32 -4.60
CA LEU A 106 7.12 -2.00 -4.26
C LEU A 106 6.87 -1.65 -2.79
N VAL A 107 5.66 -1.87 -2.29
CA VAL A 107 5.32 -1.66 -0.87
C VAL A 107 6.21 -2.51 0.04
N ASN A 108 6.40 -3.79 -0.27
CA ASN A 108 7.24 -4.68 0.55
C ASN A 108 8.70 -4.21 0.60
N ARG A 109 9.23 -3.68 -0.51
CA ARG A 109 10.58 -3.11 -0.57
C ARG A 109 10.67 -1.82 0.27
N ILE A 110 9.73 -0.90 0.10
CA ILE A 110 9.71 0.39 0.82
C ILE A 110 9.50 0.18 2.32
N GLN A 111 8.64 -0.76 2.73
CA GLN A 111 8.37 -1.03 4.16
C GLN A 111 9.62 -1.36 4.97
N GLN A 112 10.64 -1.94 4.37
CA GLN A 112 11.91 -2.23 5.05
C GLN A 112 12.65 -0.94 5.47
N HIS A 113 12.42 0.15 4.77
CA HIS A 113 13.10 1.43 4.97
C HIS A 113 12.18 2.54 5.45
N ILE A 114 10.87 2.28 5.54
CA ILE A 114 9.85 3.31 5.80
C ILE A 114 10.13 4.15 7.05
N LYS A 115 10.61 3.53 8.13
CA LYS A 115 10.95 4.20 9.39
C LYS A 115 12.12 5.17 9.28
N LYS A 116 12.97 5.02 8.25
CA LYS A 116 14.10 5.92 7.98
C LYS A 116 13.73 7.06 7.03
N ILE A 117 12.66 6.87 6.23
CA ILE A 117 12.20 7.82 5.21
C ILE A 117 11.21 8.81 5.83
N ILE A 118 10.34 8.31 6.69
CA ILE A 118 9.24 9.08 7.26
C ILE A 118 9.67 9.72 8.58
N HIS A 119 9.18 10.95 8.80
CA HIS A 119 9.41 11.67 10.04
C HIS A 119 8.90 10.86 11.24
N HIS A 120 9.66 10.87 12.34
CA HIS A 120 9.38 10.06 13.54
C HIS A 120 8.01 10.34 14.20
N ASP A 121 7.40 11.50 13.94
CA ASP A 121 6.06 11.83 14.43
C ASP A 121 4.93 11.23 13.58
N GLN A 122 5.24 10.75 12.37
CA GLN A 122 4.27 10.04 11.52
C GLN A 122 4.12 8.60 12.00
N VAL A 123 3.00 8.28 12.64
CA VAL A 123 2.75 6.94 13.21
C VAL A 123 1.69 6.14 12.45
N SER A 124 0.81 6.83 11.69
CA SER A 124 -0.28 6.18 10.97
C SER A 124 0.25 5.35 9.79
N PHE A 125 -0.26 4.13 9.65
CA PHE A 125 0.08 3.18 8.56
C PHE A 125 1.53 2.70 8.54
N ILE A 126 2.32 2.94 9.60
CA ILE A 126 3.69 2.46 9.72
C ILE A 126 3.72 1.22 10.61
N PRO A 127 4.24 0.08 10.14
CA PRO A 127 4.33 -1.14 10.94
C PRO A 127 5.09 -0.93 12.25
N GLY A 128 4.50 -1.35 13.37
CA GLY A 128 5.08 -1.23 14.70
C GLY A 128 5.07 0.18 15.31
N MET A 129 4.35 1.15 14.67
CA MET A 129 4.07 2.47 15.24
C MET A 129 2.59 2.53 15.66
N GLN A 130 2.30 3.17 16.79
CA GLN A 130 0.95 3.31 17.31
C GLN A 130 0.59 4.78 17.49
N GLY A 131 -0.63 5.17 17.11
CA GLY A 131 -1.15 6.53 17.28
C GLY A 131 -1.15 7.02 18.74
N PHE A 132 -1.11 6.10 19.69
CA PHE A 132 -0.99 6.39 21.12
C PHE A 132 0.22 7.30 21.45
N PHE A 133 1.36 7.11 20.79
CA PHE A 133 2.54 7.95 21.02
C PHE A 133 2.30 9.43 20.71
N ASN A 134 1.50 9.73 19.67
CA ASN A 134 1.16 11.13 19.34
C ASN A 134 0.18 11.71 20.37
N ILE A 135 -0.78 10.92 20.83
CA ILE A 135 -1.71 11.33 21.91
C ILE A 135 -0.93 11.62 23.18
N TYR A 136 0.00 10.75 23.56
CA TYR A 136 0.82 10.93 24.75
C TYR A 136 1.70 12.20 24.67
N LYS A 137 2.34 12.45 23.53
CA LYS A 137 3.09 13.69 23.32
C LYS A 137 2.20 14.94 23.45
N SER A 138 0.99 14.92 22.89
CA SER A 138 0.04 16.03 22.97
C SER A 138 -0.37 16.30 24.42
N ILE A 139 -0.69 15.25 25.17
CA ILE A 139 -1.04 15.35 26.61
C ILE A 139 0.14 15.95 27.41
N TYR A 140 1.36 15.47 27.14
CA TYR A 140 2.57 15.96 27.81
C TYR A 140 2.80 17.45 27.55
N VAL A 141 2.65 17.91 26.31
CA VAL A 141 2.77 19.33 25.92
C VAL A 141 1.72 20.18 26.64
N ILE A 142 0.45 19.75 26.65
CA ILE A 142 -0.64 20.46 27.36
C ILE A 142 -0.34 20.57 28.86
N HIS A 143 0.09 19.47 29.48
CA HIS A 143 0.46 19.47 30.89
C HIS A 143 1.63 20.42 31.18
N HIS A 144 2.64 20.46 30.31
CA HIS A 144 3.79 21.35 30.45
C HIS A 144 3.39 22.83 30.34
N ILE A 145 2.52 23.16 29.37
CA ILE A 145 2.00 24.55 29.20
C ILE A 145 1.22 25.00 30.43
N ASN A 146 0.33 24.14 30.98
CA ASN A 146 -0.44 24.46 32.17
C ASN A 146 0.48 24.72 33.38
N LYS A 147 1.49 23.87 33.58
CA LYS A 147 2.47 24.06 34.66
C LYS A 147 3.29 25.34 34.54
N LEU A 148 3.54 25.85 33.34
CA LEU A 148 4.22 27.13 33.10
C LEU A 148 3.28 28.32 33.41
N LYS A 149 1.98 28.19 33.11
CA LYS A 149 1.00 29.25 33.46
C LYS A 149 0.85 29.40 34.96
N ASP A 150 0.79 28.27 35.71
CA ASP A 150 0.67 28.29 37.19
C ASP A 150 1.92 28.87 37.88
N LYS A 151 3.07 28.89 37.24
CA LYS A 151 4.30 29.49 37.79
C LYS A 151 4.42 31.00 37.56
N ASN A 152 3.60 31.55 36.67
CA ASN A 152 3.60 32.99 36.33
C ASN A 152 2.42 33.75 36.96
N GLN A 153 1.68 33.12 37.86
CA GLN A 153 0.72 33.74 38.80
C GLN A 153 1.31 33.76 40.21
#